data_b50ffe2993ade1c5fd314d132fe29fe7
#
_entry.id   b50ffe2993ade1c5fd314d132fe29fe7
#
_cell.length_a   1.000
_cell.length_b   1.000
_cell.length_c   1.000
_cell.angle_alpha   90.00
_cell.angle_beta   90.00
_cell.angle_gamma   90.00
#
_symmetry.space_group_name_H-M   'P 1'
#
loop_
_entity.id
_entity.type
_entity.pdbx_description
1 polymer ?
#
loop_
_entity_poly.entity_id
_entity_poly.type
_entity_poly.pdbx_seq_one_letter_code
_entity_poly.pdbx_strand_id
1 'polypeptide(L)'
;KNLYRLVEIFDENNRELKSVKAVAVKNPKVDFKTFEIFDEWPNYFHDKNNVYYENKLYQIPLKKIEEADRNSFTLLNSEFSKDNKNVYYYGNKIKDLNSEEFEFEGNNFIKDLDIVYFLKNKDKAYALKTEIGKETYEIVPLNVDTKTFKYSNADAYTNGLTTAESNGYLQDKNGVYYFDMNKLNKFSSDNIFSKIEGADVPSFIQLMFGYAKDKDKVYFEGKELKGADVKSFKIIISNGKVLVKDKNKIYKEF
;
A
#
# COMPACT_ATOMS: atom_id res chain seq x y z
N LYS A 1 28.32 14.47 23.45
CA LYS A 1 28.41 13.08 22.94
C LYS A 1 27.82 13.04 21.55
N ASN A 2 28.41 12.27 20.65
CA ASN A 2 27.92 12.11 19.29
C ASN A 2 27.30 10.73 19.14
N LEU A 3 26.25 10.63 18.34
CA LEU A 3 25.71 9.37 17.88
C LEU A 3 26.53 8.90 16.69
N TYR A 4 26.90 7.61 16.67
CA TYR A 4 27.64 7.00 15.59
C TYR A 4 26.86 5.82 15.03
N ARG A 5 26.85 5.70 13.72
CA ARG A 5 26.38 4.53 13.00
C ARG A 5 27.58 3.66 12.64
N LEU A 6 27.45 2.36 12.84
CA LEU A 6 28.39 1.42 12.25
C LEU A 6 27.98 1.13 10.80
N VAL A 7 28.90 1.32 9.89
CA VAL A 7 28.72 1.03 8.47
C VAL A 7 29.62 -0.13 8.11
N GLU A 8 29.03 -1.22 7.67
CA GLU A 8 29.73 -2.38 7.14
C GLU A 8 30.16 -2.11 5.70
N ILE A 9 31.41 -2.34 5.40
CA ILE A 9 31.99 -2.17 4.06
C ILE A 9 32.33 -3.56 3.55
N PHE A 10 31.71 -3.96 2.46
CA PHE A 10 31.90 -5.24 1.81
C PHE A 10 32.88 -5.12 0.64
N ASP A 11 33.56 -6.21 0.34
CA ASP A 11 34.34 -6.33 -0.90
C ASP A 11 33.37 -6.40 -2.10
N GLU A 12 33.67 -5.62 -3.14
CA GLU A 12 32.79 -5.51 -4.33
C GLU A 12 32.72 -6.82 -5.14
N ASN A 13 33.75 -7.67 -5.06
CA ASN A 13 33.84 -8.87 -5.88
C ASN A 13 33.23 -10.11 -5.23
N ASN A 14 33.42 -10.31 -3.93
CA ASN A 14 32.99 -11.52 -3.22
C ASN A 14 31.94 -11.29 -2.12
N ARG A 15 31.56 -10.05 -1.87
CA ARG A 15 30.61 -9.64 -0.81
C ARG A 15 31.05 -10.02 0.62
N GLU A 16 32.33 -10.26 0.84
CA GLU A 16 32.88 -10.49 2.18
C GLU A 16 32.98 -9.16 2.94
N LEU A 17 32.74 -9.21 4.26
CA LEU A 17 32.87 -8.05 5.13
C LEU A 17 34.35 -7.61 5.20
N LYS A 18 34.67 -6.47 4.62
CA LYS A 18 36.02 -5.93 4.55
C LYS A 18 36.39 -5.11 5.79
N SER A 19 35.45 -4.30 6.27
CA SER A 19 35.65 -3.47 7.46
C SER A 19 34.32 -2.94 8.00
N VAL A 20 34.38 -2.48 9.26
CA VAL A 20 33.27 -1.74 9.90
C VAL A 20 33.77 -0.34 10.25
N LYS A 21 33.08 0.68 9.82
CA LYS A 21 33.42 2.07 10.06
C LYS A 21 32.36 2.77 10.90
N ALA A 22 32.78 3.49 11.93
CA ALA A 22 31.91 4.37 12.69
C ALA A 22 31.75 5.72 11.95
N VAL A 23 30.53 6.07 11.59
CA VAL A 23 30.19 7.33 10.93
C VAL A 23 29.32 8.16 11.87
N ALA A 24 29.72 9.42 12.11
CA ALA A 24 28.94 10.32 12.94
C ALA A 24 27.58 10.62 12.31
N VAL A 25 26.50 10.43 13.08
CA VAL A 25 25.15 10.77 12.66
C VAL A 25 24.94 12.27 12.91
N LYS A 26 24.67 13.01 11.84
CA LYS A 26 24.34 14.43 11.93
C LYS A 26 22.89 14.58 12.38
N ASN A 27 22.68 15.20 13.56
CA ASN A 27 21.35 15.54 14.12
C ASN A 27 20.36 14.36 14.27
N PRO A 28 19.45 14.35 15.16
CA PRO A 28 18.90 15.35 16.05
C PRO A 28 19.56 15.32 17.44
N LYS A 29 19.23 16.28 18.31
CA LYS A 29 19.61 16.25 19.73
C LYS A 29 18.85 15.11 20.43
N VAL A 30 19.50 13.97 20.60
CA VAL A 30 18.94 12.80 21.29
C VAL A 30 19.38 12.76 22.73
N ASP A 31 18.56 12.26 23.64
CA ASP A 31 18.98 11.89 24.99
C ASP A 31 19.61 10.49 24.95
N PHE A 32 20.95 10.44 24.89
CA PHE A 32 21.71 9.20 24.78
C PHE A 32 21.53 8.22 25.94
N LYS A 33 20.99 8.64 27.06
CA LYS A 33 20.78 7.75 28.21
C LYS A 33 19.53 6.88 28.04
N THR A 34 18.59 7.38 27.26
CA THR A 34 17.28 6.77 27.05
C THR A 34 16.96 6.49 25.56
N PHE A 35 17.98 6.61 24.70
CA PHE A 35 17.81 6.37 23.25
C PHE A 35 17.80 4.88 22.96
N GLU A 36 16.67 4.39 22.45
CA GLU A 36 16.39 3.00 22.17
C GLU A 36 15.68 2.83 20.81
N ILE A 37 15.76 1.62 20.26
CA ILE A 37 15.02 1.22 19.05
C ILE A 37 13.66 0.69 19.46
N PHE A 38 12.65 0.87 18.61
CA PHE A 38 11.39 0.11 18.73
C PHE A 38 11.63 -1.34 18.26
N ASP A 39 11.24 -2.32 19.06
CA ASP A 39 11.54 -3.74 18.81
C ASP A 39 10.86 -4.26 17.52
N GLU A 40 9.70 -3.73 17.17
CA GLU A 40 8.89 -4.20 16.04
C GLU A 40 9.45 -3.77 14.68
N TRP A 41 10.03 -2.55 14.61
CA TRP A 41 10.50 -1.96 13.34
C TRP A 41 11.82 -1.23 13.49
N PRO A 42 12.91 -1.74 12.92
CA PRO A 42 14.28 -1.22 13.14
C PRO A 42 14.55 0.18 12.58
N ASN A 43 13.56 0.78 11.94
CA ASN A 43 13.65 2.14 11.40
C ASN A 43 13.15 3.22 12.36
N TYR A 44 12.54 2.83 13.49
CA TYR A 44 12.00 3.75 14.47
C TYR A 44 12.78 3.68 15.78
N PHE A 45 13.01 4.84 16.34
CA PHE A 45 13.77 5.01 17.60
C PHE A 45 13.06 6.01 18.50
N HIS A 46 13.35 5.95 19.77
CA HIS A 46 12.87 6.93 20.73
C HIS A 46 13.92 7.24 21.80
N ASP A 47 13.76 8.37 22.43
CA ASP A 47 14.29 8.64 23.76
C ASP A 47 13.13 8.93 24.72
N LYS A 48 13.42 9.39 25.93
CA LYS A 48 12.38 9.68 26.92
C LYS A 48 11.36 10.75 26.49
N ASN A 49 11.72 11.61 25.51
CA ASN A 49 10.91 12.77 25.14
C ASN A 49 10.42 12.74 23.68
N ASN A 50 11.14 12.05 22.80
CA ASN A 50 10.94 12.17 21.35
C ASN A 50 10.93 10.83 20.65
N VAL A 51 10.35 10.83 19.47
CA VAL A 51 10.39 9.72 18.51
C VAL A 51 11.21 10.14 17.28
N TYR A 52 11.92 9.20 16.71
CA TYR A 52 12.81 9.40 15.57
C TYR A 52 12.59 8.34 14.51
N TYR A 53 12.88 8.69 13.27
CA TYR A 53 12.83 7.79 12.12
C TYR A 53 14.14 7.84 11.34
N GLU A 54 14.62 6.68 10.89
CA GLU A 54 15.73 6.52 9.94
C GLU A 54 15.39 5.40 8.98
N ASN A 55 15.74 5.51 7.71
CA ASN A 55 15.69 4.37 6.81
C ASN A 55 16.98 4.29 5.99
N LYS A 56 17.83 3.33 6.35
CA LYS A 56 19.13 3.13 5.73
C LYS A 56 19.03 2.64 4.29
N LEU A 57 18.05 1.77 4.00
CA LEU A 57 17.83 1.21 2.67
C LEU A 57 17.55 2.31 1.65
N TYR A 58 16.74 3.29 2.05
CA TYR A 58 16.34 4.42 1.20
C TYR A 58 17.15 5.69 1.47
N GLN A 59 18.25 5.59 2.26
CA GLN A 59 19.14 6.68 2.60
C GLN A 59 18.46 7.87 3.32
N ILE A 60 17.34 7.61 3.99
CA ILE A 60 16.68 8.60 4.84
C ILE A 60 17.46 8.70 6.15
N PRO A 61 18.05 9.87 6.46
CA PRO A 61 18.86 10.04 7.68
C PRO A 61 17.98 10.03 8.93
N LEU A 62 18.61 9.75 10.08
CA LEU A 62 17.92 9.86 11.36
C LEU A 62 17.38 11.28 11.56
N LYS A 63 16.08 11.38 11.73
CA LYS A 63 15.37 12.63 11.99
C LYS A 63 14.39 12.48 13.14
N LYS A 64 14.13 13.56 13.86
CA LYS A 64 13.03 13.62 14.81
C LYS A 64 11.71 13.65 14.05
N ILE A 65 10.73 12.90 14.55
CA ILE A 65 9.35 13.00 14.08
C ILE A 65 8.71 14.18 14.79
N GLU A 66 8.50 15.26 14.05
CA GLU A 66 7.93 16.47 14.61
C GLU A 66 6.47 16.26 15.07
N GLU A 67 6.11 16.89 16.18
CA GLU A 67 4.78 16.81 16.81
C GLU A 67 4.39 15.41 17.33
N ALA A 68 5.25 14.40 17.25
CA ALA A 68 4.93 13.07 17.75
C ALA A 68 4.90 13.04 19.30
N ASP A 69 3.80 12.52 19.83
CA ASP A 69 3.68 12.23 21.25
C ASP A 69 4.30 10.86 21.55
N ARG A 70 5.46 10.86 22.22
CA ARG A 70 6.20 9.64 22.57
C ARG A 70 5.36 8.62 23.34
N ASN A 71 4.46 9.07 24.20
CA ASN A 71 3.72 8.19 25.12
C ASN A 71 2.59 7.42 24.44
N SER A 72 2.04 7.96 23.36
CA SER A 72 0.95 7.35 22.59
C SER A 72 1.38 6.86 21.20
N PHE A 73 2.68 6.97 20.89
CA PHE A 73 3.19 6.60 19.58
C PHE A 73 3.14 5.10 19.35
N THR A 74 2.53 4.68 18.23
CA THR A 74 2.39 3.29 17.81
C THR A 74 2.78 3.12 16.36
N LEU A 75 3.37 1.97 16.06
CA LEU A 75 3.76 1.58 14.72
C LEU A 75 2.63 0.77 14.07
N LEU A 76 2.31 1.08 12.82
CA LEU A 76 1.33 0.34 12.02
C LEU A 76 2.03 -0.64 11.07
N ASN A 77 3.12 -0.19 10.46
CA ASN A 77 4.04 -0.99 9.68
C ASN A 77 5.39 -0.25 9.53
N SER A 78 6.26 -0.68 8.61
CA SER A 78 7.57 -0.04 8.37
C SER A 78 7.48 1.41 7.87
N GLU A 79 6.34 1.84 7.36
CA GLU A 79 6.13 3.10 6.68
C GLU A 79 5.17 4.02 7.43
N PHE A 80 4.11 3.45 7.99
CA PHE A 80 3.06 4.19 8.70
C PHE A 80 3.16 4.02 10.21
N SER A 81 2.94 5.13 10.89
CA SER A 81 2.83 5.20 12.36
C SER A 81 1.80 6.23 12.77
N LYS A 82 1.39 6.19 14.03
CA LYS A 82 0.46 7.18 14.58
C LYS A 82 0.73 7.44 16.08
N ASP A 83 0.24 8.55 16.56
CA ASP A 83 0.06 8.82 17.98
C ASP A 83 -1.43 9.10 18.28
N ASN A 84 -1.75 9.68 19.43
CA ASN A 84 -3.13 10.00 19.79
C ASN A 84 -3.78 11.13 18.96
N LYS A 85 -3.04 11.80 18.08
CA LYS A 85 -3.54 12.95 17.29
C LYS A 85 -3.25 12.83 15.81
N ASN A 86 -2.08 12.31 15.46
CA ASN A 86 -1.51 12.41 14.12
C ASN A 86 -1.25 11.03 13.51
N VAL A 87 -1.29 10.98 12.19
CA VAL A 87 -0.83 9.85 11.38
C VAL A 87 0.42 10.29 10.62
N TYR A 88 1.40 9.40 10.53
CA TYR A 88 2.69 9.67 9.89
C TYR A 88 3.00 8.66 8.79
N TYR A 89 3.63 9.14 7.73
CA TYR A 89 4.22 8.35 6.66
C TYR A 89 5.73 8.64 6.59
N TYR A 90 6.56 7.61 6.77
CA TYR A 90 8.01 7.74 6.95
C TYR A 90 8.41 8.85 7.93
N GLY A 91 7.70 8.93 9.05
CA GLY A 91 7.91 9.94 10.08
C GLY A 91 7.49 11.37 9.70
N ASN A 92 6.83 11.58 8.55
CA ASN A 92 6.24 12.86 8.18
C ASN A 92 4.73 12.83 8.45
N LYS A 93 4.24 13.85 9.15
CA LYS A 93 2.80 13.98 9.44
C LYS A 93 1.99 14.06 8.14
N ILE A 94 0.98 13.22 8.03
CA ILE A 94 -0.01 13.30 6.94
C ILE A 94 -1.07 14.33 7.34
N LYS A 95 -1.21 15.36 6.51
CA LYS A 95 -2.22 16.40 6.73
C LYS A 95 -3.63 15.82 6.60
N ASP A 96 -4.56 16.41 7.33
CA ASP A 96 -6.00 16.10 7.27
C ASP A 96 -6.42 14.69 7.71
N LEU A 97 -5.49 13.88 8.27
CA LEU A 97 -5.81 12.61 8.90
C LEU A 97 -5.83 12.75 10.42
N ASN A 98 -6.92 12.27 11.03
CA ASN A 98 -7.09 12.17 12.48
C ASN A 98 -6.77 10.74 12.93
N SER A 99 -5.86 10.60 13.85
CA SER A 99 -5.39 9.30 14.34
C SER A 99 -6.48 8.44 15.00
N GLU A 100 -7.43 9.04 15.72
CA GLU A 100 -8.51 8.32 16.39
C GLU A 100 -9.46 7.63 15.40
N GLU A 101 -9.60 8.22 14.21
CA GLU A 101 -10.52 7.81 13.17
C GLU A 101 -9.83 7.11 12.00
N PHE A 102 -8.50 6.93 12.09
CA PHE A 102 -7.68 6.37 11.03
C PHE A 102 -7.68 4.85 11.07
N GLU A 103 -8.03 4.25 9.94
CA GLU A 103 -7.94 2.81 9.70
C GLU A 103 -6.96 2.55 8.54
N PHE A 104 -6.00 1.67 8.80
CA PHE A 104 -5.05 1.21 7.80
C PHE A 104 -5.39 -0.22 7.39
N GLU A 105 -5.92 -0.41 6.20
CA GLU A 105 -6.33 -1.73 5.70
C GLU A 105 -5.16 -2.52 5.08
N GLY A 106 -3.97 -1.92 4.99
CA GLY A 106 -2.78 -2.60 4.45
C GLY A 106 -2.80 -2.87 2.95
N ASN A 107 -3.81 -2.39 2.26
CA ASN A 107 -4.00 -2.63 0.84
C ASN A 107 -3.34 -1.54 -0.01
N ASN A 108 -2.56 -1.96 -1.00
CA ASN A 108 -1.88 -1.06 -1.92
C ASN A 108 -1.83 -1.63 -3.34
N PHE A 109 -1.62 -0.75 -4.31
CA PHE A 109 -1.26 -1.11 -5.68
C PHE A 109 0.17 -0.67 -5.95
N ILE A 110 0.94 -1.52 -6.62
CA ILE A 110 2.35 -1.27 -6.92
C ILE A 110 2.58 -1.45 -8.43
N LYS A 111 3.27 -0.49 -9.02
CA LYS A 111 3.78 -0.59 -10.38
C LYS A 111 5.14 0.09 -10.47
N ASP A 112 6.15 -0.64 -10.91
CA ASP A 112 7.55 -0.19 -10.94
C ASP A 112 8.00 0.27 -9.55
N LEU A 113 8.19 1.58 -9.35
CA LEU A 113 8.49 2.19 -8.05
C LEU A 113 7.29 2.93 -7.45
N ASP A 114 6.22 3.12 -8.20
CA ASP A 114 5.01 3.79 -7.72
C ASP A 114 4.17 2.85 -6.85
N ILE A 115 3.65 3.39 -5.75
CA ILE A 115 2.75 2.70 -4.85
C ILE A 115 1.56 3.62 -4.50
N VAL A 116 0.37 3.07 -4.46
CA VAL A 116 -0.85 3.77 -4.04
C VAL A 116 -1.50 3.02 -2.90
N TYR A 117 -1.64 3.69 -1.78
CA TYR A 117 -2.38 3.23 -0.61
C TYR A 117 -3.78 3.81 -0.59
N PHE A 118 -4.76 3.01 -0.19
CA PHE A 118 -6.10 3.48 0.11
C PHE A 118 -6.29 3.56 1.63
N LEU A 119 -6.64 4.74 2.10
CA LEU A 119 -6.70 5.08 3.51
C LEU A 119 -8.12 5.49 3.88
N LYS A 120 -8.59 5.09 5.05
CA LYS A 120 -9.85 5.55 5.63
C LYS A 120 -9.62 6.41 6.85
N ASN A 121 -10.43 7.44 6.99
CA ASN A 121 -10.45 8.30 8.15
C ASN A 121 -11.90 8.72 8.41
N LYS A 122 -12.60 7.95 9.24
CA LYS A 122 -14.04 8.08 9.56
C LYS A 122 -14.93 8.14 8.31
N ASP A 123 -15.43 9.34 7.98
CA ASP A 123 -16.36 9.57 6.86
C ASP A 123 -15.65 9.88 5.54
N LYS A 124 -14.32 9.86 5.52
CA LYS A 124 -13.50 10.18 4.36
C LYS A 124 -12.58 9.01 4.01
N ALA A 125 -12.42 8.79 2.72
CA ALA A 125 -11.38 7.92 2.20
C ALA A 125 -10.42 8.72 1.33
N TYR A 126 -9.19 8.25 1.24
CA TYR A 126 -8.12 8.90 0.50
C TYR A 126 -7.32 7.88 -0.30
N ALA A 127 -6.77 8.32 -1.42
CA ALA A 127 -5.67 7.63 -2.06
C ALA A 127 -4.38 8.42 -1.80
N LEU A 128 -3.34 7.73 -1.36
CA LEU A 128 -2.00 8.28 -1.16
C LEU A 128 -1.07 7.62 -2.17
N LYS A 129 -0.55 8.41 -3.10
CA LYS A 129 0.45 7.98 -4.09
C LYS A 129 1.84 8.41 -3.66
N THR A 130 2.78 7.51 -3.79
CA THR A 130 4.20 7.74 -3.51
C THR A 130 5.06 6.82 -4.38
N GLU A 131 6.37 7.02 -4.36
CA GLU A 131 7.36 6.07 -4.86
C GLU A 131 7.96 5.29 -3.69
N ILE A 132 8.30 4.03 -3.92
CA ILE A 132 8.95 3.18 -2.92
C ILE A 132 10.21 3.88 -2.38
N GLY A 133 10.28 4.03 -1.06
CA GLY A 133 11.40 4.65 -0.37
C GLY A 133 11.45 6.17 -0.42
N LYS A 134 10.45 6.83 -0.96
CA LYS A 134 10.33 8.28 -0.91
C LYS A 134 9.50 8.73 0.29
N GLU A 135 9.91 9.83 0.90
CA GLU A 135 9.18 10.48 2.00
C GLU A 135 8.07 11.41 1.50
N THR A 136 8.10 11.73 0.20
CA THR A 136 7.11 12.60 -0.45
C THR A 136 5.94 11.77 -0.96
N TYR A 137 4.76 12.33 -0.87
CA TYR A 137 3.52 11.72 -1.33
C TYR A 137 2.56 12.77 -1.90
N GLU A 138 1.65 12.29 -2.73
CA GLU A 138 0.44 13.00 -3.12
C GLU A 138 -0.75 12.32 -2.45
N ILE A 139 -1.70 13.09 -1.93
CA ILE A 139 -2.91 12.58 -1.30
C ILE A 139 -4.14 13.26 -1.88
N VAL A 140 -5.14 12.47 -2.25
CA VAL A 140 -6.41 12.98 -2.78
C VAL A 140 -7.60 12.34 -2.08
N PRO A 141 -8.66 13.09 -1.76
CA PRO A 141 -9.88 12.53 -1.24
C PRO A 141 -10.60 11.70 -2.32
N LEU A 142 -11.30 10.65 -1.88
CA LEU A 142 -12.09 9.78 -2.73
C LEU A 142 -13.59 10.04 -2.52
N ASN A 143 -14.36 10.01 -3.60
CA ASN A 143 -15.81 10.12 -3.55
C ASN A 143 -16.44 8.71 -3.46
N VAL A 144 -16.35 8.10 -2.29
CA VAL A 144 -16.86 6.76 -1.99
C VAL A 144 -17.60 6.73 -0.66
N ASP A 145 -18.47 5.75 -0.47
CA ASP A 145 -19.05 5.48 0.84
C ASP A 145 -18.05 4.72 1.72
N THR A 146 -17.44 5.41 2.66
CA THR A 146 -16.34 4.86 3.49
C THR A 146 -16.73 3.66 4.32
N LYS A 147 -18.00 3.57 4.76
CA LYS A 147 -18.48 2.44 5.59
C LYS A 147 -18.51 1.12 4.84
N THR A 148 -18.69 1.20 3.53
CA THR A 148 -18.79 0.02 2.66
C THR A 148 -17.66 -0.08 1.64
N PHE A 149 -16.77 0.90 1.59
CA PHE A 149 -15.62 0.91 0.69
C PHE A 149 -14.63 -0.19 1.06
N LYS A 150 -14.32 -1.04 0.09
CA LYS A 150 -13.38 -2.15 0.24
C LYS A 150 -12.80 -2.58 -1.10
N TYR A 151 -11.75 -3.39 -1.04
CA TYR A 151 -11.33 -4.18 -2.17
C TYR A 151 -12.38 -5.23 -2.52
N SER A 152 -12.58 -5.46 -3.79
CA SER A 152 -13.41 -6.58 -4.26
C SER A 152 -12.55 -7.83 -4.17
N ASN A 153 -12.69 -8.57 -3.06
CA ASN A 153 -11.81 -9.67 -2.68
C ASN A 153 -11.58 -10.69 -3.79
N ALA A 154 -10.31 -10.90 -4.11
CA ALA A 154 -9.83 -12.09 -4.81
C ALA A 154 -9.56 -13.27 -3.85
N ASP A 155 -9.99 -13.19 -2.59
CA ASP A 155 -9.58 -14.07 -1.49
C ASP A 155 -9.90 -15.57 -1.66
N ALA A 156 -10.78 -15.90 -2.59
CA ALA A 156 -11.12 -17.30 -2.82
C ALA A 156 -10.07 -18.11 -3.61
N TYR A 157 -9.06 -17.44 -4.21
CA TYR A 157 -8.16 -18.13 -5.16
C TYR A 157 -6.66 -17.85 -4.98
N THR A 158 -6.26 -16.97 -4.09
CA THR A 158 -4.85 -16.56 -4.05
C THR A 158 -3.96 -17.37 -3.12
N ASN A 159 -4.42 -18.40 -2.41
CA ASN A 159 -3.59 -19.28 -1.57
C ASN A 159 -2.31 -18.60 -1.02
N GLY A 160 -2.42 -17.34 -0.57
CA GLY A 160 -1.29 -16.60 -0.01
C GLY A 160 -0.32 -15.96 -1.02
N LEU A 161 -0.59 -16.02 -2.33
CA LEU A 161 0.16 -15.25 -3.32
C LEU A 161 -0.46 -13.84 -3.42
N THR A 162 -0.04 -12.96 -2.54
CA THR A 162 -0.20 -11.51 -2.71
C THR A 162 0.76 -11.06 -3.80
N THR A 163 0.36 -11.17 -5.05
CA THR A 163 1.05 -10.43 -6.11
C THR A 163 0.67 -8.97 -5.93
N ALA A 164 1.66 -8.11 -5.76
CA ALA A 164 1.46 -6.68 -5.87
C ALA A 164 0.90 -6.40 -7.26
N GLU A 165 -0.41 -6.14 -7.33
CA GLU A 165 -1.07 -5.88 -8.60
C GLU A 165 -1.01 -4.38 -8.91
N SER A 166 -0.79 -4.03 -10.16
CA SER A 166 -0.85 -2.64 -10.62
C SER A 166 -2.29 -2.17 -10.90
N ASN A 167 -3.25 -3.07 -10.85
CA ASN A 167 -4.65 -2.81 -11.19
C ASN A 167 -5.57 -3.68 -10.36
N GLY A 168 -6.79 -3.23 -10.10
CA GLY A 168 -7.75 -4.04 -9.37
C GLY A 168 -9.14 -3.43 -9.26
N TYR A 169 -10.02 -4.16 -8.60
CA TYR A 169 -11.39 -3.73 -8.39
C TYR A 169 -11.61 -3.33 -6.94
N LEU A 170 -12.33 -2.24 -6.79
CA LEU A 170 -12.77 -1.72 -5.51
C LEU A 170 -14.30 -1.55 -5.57
N GLN A 171 -14.95 -1.59 -4.43
CA GLN A 171 -16.41 -1.39 -4.38
C GLN A 171 -16.83 -0.68 -3.11
N ASP A 172 -17.98 0.00 -3.22
CA ASP A 172 -18.77 0.44 -2.09
C ASP A 172 -20.27 0.13 -2.37
N LYS A 173 -21.18 0.56 -1.52
CA LYS A 173 -22.62 0.36 -1.75
C LYS A 173 -23.16 1.04 -3.03
N ASN A 174 -22.44 2.04 -3.56
CA ASN A 174 -22.87 2.87 -4.69
C ASN A 174 -22.35 2.35 -6.03
N GLY A 175 -21.35 1.44 -6.03
CA GLY A 175 -20.80 0.92 -7.27
C GLY A 175 -19.57 0.04 -7.12
N VAL A 176 -19.17 -0.48 -8.27
CA VAL A 176 -17.88 -1.14 -8.46
C VAL A 176 -17.00 -0.22 -9.29
N TYR A 177 -15.74 -0.15 -8.92
CA TYR A 177 -14.74 0.73 -9.53
C TYR A 177 -13.53 -0.09 -9.97
N TYR A 178 -12.90 0.33 -11.05
CA TYR A 178 -11.64 -0.23 -11.51
C TYR A 178 -10.52 0.79 -11.38
N PHE A 179 -9.46 0.39 -10.70
CA PHE A 179 -8.24 1.16 -10.52
C PHE A 179 -7.15 0.61 -11.43
N ASP A 180 -6.47 1.49 -12.16
CA ASP A 180 -5.42 1.14 -13.11
C ASP A 180 -4.26 2.15 -13.02
N MET A 181 -3.14 1.73 -12.43
CA MET A 181 -1.96 2.58 -12.31
C MET A 181 -1.40 3.05 -13.66
N ASN A 182 -1.64 2.30 -14.75
CA ASN A 182 -1.20 2.72 -16.08
C ASN A 182 -1.92 3.96 -16.61
N LYS A 183 -3.09 4.28 -16.05
CA LYS A 183 -3.94 5.40 -16.48
C LYS A 183 -3.82 6.62 -15.59
N LEU A 184 -3.02 6.56 -14.54
CA LEU A 184 -2.81 7.69 -13.63
C LEU A 184 -1.85 8.75 -14.21
N ASN A 185 -2.18 9.30 -15.40
CA ASN A 185 -1.46 10.44 -15.98
C ASN A 185 -1.56 11.69 -15.09
N LYS A 186 -2.64 11.79 -14.33
CA LYS A 186 -2.89 12.83 -13.35
C LYS A 186 -3.57 12.20 -12.14
N PHE A 187 -2.89 12.26 -11.01
CA PHE A 187 -3.42 11.77 -9.74
C PHE A 187 -4.40 12.80 -9.17
N SER A 188 -5.70 12.54 -9.26
CA SER A 188 -6.75 13.43 -8.77
C SER A 188 -8.01 12.66 -8.39
N SER A 189 -8.85 13.25 -7.54
CA SER A 189 -10.11 12.67 -7.06
C SER A 189 -11.06 12.21 -8.17
N ASP A 190 -11.02 12.90 -9.32
CA ASP A 190 -11.98 12.68 -10.41
C ASP A 190 -11.57 11.55 -11.37
N ASN A 191 -10.29 11.15 -11.34
CA ASN A 191 -9.78 10.17 -12.29
C ASN A 191 -9.08 8.96 -11.65
N ILE A 192 -9.11 8.84 -10.31
CA ILE A 192 -8.49 7.73 -9.60
C ILE A 192 -9.16 6.39 -9.92
N PHE A 193 -10.46 6.40 -10.20
CA PHE A 193 -11.25 5.22 -10.54
C PHE A 193 -12.05 5.39 -11.82
N SER A 194 -12.28 4.25 -12.50
CA SER A 194 -13.32 4.14 -13.52
C SER A 194 -14.50 3.34 -12.94
N LYS A 195 -15.68 3.97 -12.77
CA LYS A 195 -16.88 3.25 -12.36
C LYS A 195 -17.30 2.25 -13.43
N ILE A 196 -17.69 1.04 -13.02
CA ILE A 196 -18.17 0.00 -13.92
C ILE A 196 -19.69 0.08 -13.97
N GLU A 197 -20.20 0.63 -15.06
CA GLU A 197 -21.64 0.83 -15.23
C GLU A 197 -22.41 -0.49 -15.28
N GLY A 198 -23.46 -0.57 -14.46
CA GLY A 198 -24.36 -1.71 -14.40
C GLY A 198 -23.76 -2.98 -13.80
N ALA A 199 -22.66 -2.89 -13.05
CA ALA A 199 -22.17 -3.99 -12.23
C ALA A 199 -23.07 -4.20 -11.01
N ASP A 200 -23.40 -5.46 -10.71
CA ASP A 200 -24.19 -5.82 -9.54
C ASP A 200 -23.30 -5.95 -8.30
N VAL A 201 -23.24 -4.90 -7.50
CA VAL A 201 -22.37 -4.79 -6.32
C VAL A 201 -22.48 -5.99 -5.37
N PRO A 202 -23.68 -6.48 -5.00
CA PRO A 202 -23.81 -7.57 -4.04
C PRO A 202 -23.21 -8.90 -4.50
N SER A 203 -23.19 -9.17 -5.79
CA SER A 203 -22.65 -10.41 -6.35
C SER A 203 -21.29 -10.26 -7.02
N PHE A 204 -20.72 -9.07 -7.00
CA PHE A 204 -19.45 -8.81 -7.66
C PHE A 204 -18.28 -9.46 -6.93
N ILE A 205 -17.47 -10.21 -7.67
CA ILE A 205 -16.24 -10.83 -7.20
C ILE A 205 -15.10 -10.56 -8.17
N GLN A 206 -13.96 -10.14 -7.64
CA GLN A 206 -12.72 -10.09 -8.39
C GLN A 206 -12.18 -11.52 -8.58
N LEU A 207 -11.65 -11.78 -9.75
CA LEU A 207 -10.92 -12.99 -10.11
C LEU A 207 -9.45 -12.62 -10.37
N MET A 208 -8.61 -13.60 -10.66
CA MET A 208 -7.20 -13.37 -11.01
C MET A 208 -7.03 -12.72 -12.38
N PHE A 209 -5.86 -12.15 -12.65
CA PHE A 209 -5.41 -11.65 -13.96
C PHE A 209 -6.31 -10.55 -14.55
N GLY A 210 -6.84 -9.66 -13.71
CA GLY A 210 -7.69 -8.55 -14.14
C GLY A 210 -9.13 -8.94 -14.51
N TYR A 211 -9.52 -10.20 -14.30
CA TYR A 211 -10.90 -10.64 -14.50
C TYR A 211 -11.74 -10.42 -13.25
N ALA A 212 -13.04 -10.25 -13.47
CA ALA A 212 -14.06 -10.22 -12.43
C ALA A 212 -15.39 -10.71 -13.00
N LYS A 213 -16.35 -11.00 -12.12
CA LYS A 213 -17.73 -11.30 -12.54
C LYS A 213 -18.72 -10.89 -11.47
N ASP A 214 -19.94 -10.67 -11.90
CA ASP A 214 -21.13 -10.63 -11.03
C ASP A 214 -22.11 -11.74 -11.45
N LYS A 215 -23.34 -11.68 -11.00
CA LYS A 215 -24.36 -12.69 -11.36
C LYS A 215 -24.71 -12.72 -12.84
N ASP A 216 -24.53 -11.60 -13.56
CA ASP A 216 -25.02 -11.41 -14.93
C ASP A 216 -23.90 -11.27 -15.97
N LYS A 217 -22.70 -10.79 -15.55
CA LYS A 217 -21.64 -10.37 -16.46
C LYS A 217 -20.27 -10.85 -16.02
N VAL A 218 -19.37 -10.95 -16.98
CA VAL A 218 -17.92 -11.11 -16.78
C VAL A 218 -17.23 -9.82 -17.21
N TYR A 219 -16.18 -9.45 -16.50
CA TYR A 219 -15.39 -8.24 -16.73
C TYR A 219 -13.92 -8.60 -16.92
N PHE A 220 -13.23 -7.80 -17.73
CA PHE A 220 -11.78 -7.82 -17.88
C PHE A 220 -11.26 -6.39 -17.88
N GLU A 221 -10.34 -6.09 -16.95
CA GLU A 221 -9.75 -4.76 -16.77
C GLU A 221 -10.79 -3.62 -16.74
N GLY A 222 -11.81 -3.79 -15.91
CA GLY A 222 -12.87 -2.80 -15.71
C GLY A 222 -13.91 -2.71 -16.82
N LYS A 223 -13.84 -3.54 -17.87
CA LYS A 223 -14.79 -3.54 -19.00
C LYS A 223 -15.56 -4.84 -19.07
N GLU A 224 -16.83 -4.77 -19.47
CA GLU A 224 -17.63 -5.95 -19.74
C GLU A 224 -17.01 -6.81 -20.85
N LEU A 225 -16.82 -8.09 -20.56
CA LEU A 225 -16.37 -9.10 -21.52
C LEU A 225 -17.57 -9.64 -22.28
N LYS A 226 -17.99 -8.91 -23.32
CA LYS A 226 -19.20 -9.19 -24.09
C LYS A 226 -19.26 -10.62 -24.61
N GLY A 227 -20.40 -11.28 -24.40
CA GLY A 227 -20.67 -12.64 -24.86
C GLY A 227 -20.04 -13.75 -24.02
N ALA A 228 -19.44 -13.41 -22.87
CA ALA A 228 -18.97 -14.41 -21.93
C ALA A 228 -20.14 -15.07 -21.19
N ASP A 229 -20.08 -16.39 -21.04
CA ASP A 229 -21.06 -17.15 -20.27
C ASP A 229 -20.63 -17.18 -18.78
N VAL A 230 -21.28 -16.38 -17.95
CA VAL A 230 -20.96 -16.20 -16.52
C VAL A 230 -20.94 -17.52 -15.75
N LYS A 231 -21.89 -18.44 -16.07
CA LYS A 231 -22.06 -19.69 -15.32
C LYS A 231 -20.92 -20.67 -15.54
N SER A 232 -20.34 -20.69 -16.72
CA SER A 232 -19.24 -21.58 -17.09
C SER A 232 -17.87 -20.89 -17.13
N PHE A 233 -17.83 -19.57 -16.93
CA PHE A 233 -16.57 -18.81 -16.91
C PHE A 233 -15.66 -19.25 -15.77
N LYS A 234 -14.42 -19.61 -16.10
CA LYS A 234 -13.43 -20.08 -15.14
C LYS A 234 -12.00 -19.77 -15.57
N ILE A 235 -11.14 -19.65 -14.57
CA ILE A 235 -9.70 -19.58 -14.70
C ILE A 235 -9.14 -20.90 -14.17
N ILE A 236 -8.33 -21.57 -14.96
CA ILE A 236 -7.72 -22.86 -14.64
C ILE A 236 -6.22 -22.65 -14.62
N ILE A 237 -5.58 -22.97 -13.49
CA ILE A 237 -4.12 -22.95 -13.35
C ILE A 237 -3.66 -24.39 -13.15
N SER A 238 -2.82 -24.88 -14.06
CA SER A 238 -2.29 -26.25 -13.99
C SER A 238 -0.89 -26.29 -14.59
N ASN A 239 0.06 -26.87 -13.85
CA ASN A 239 1.45 -27.06 -14.28
C ASN A 239 2.10 -25.76 -14.83
N GLY A 240 1.85 -24.62 -14.16
CA GLY A 240 2.40 -23.33 -14.56
C GLY A 240 1.70 -22.69 -15.78
N LYS A 241 0.69 -23.33 -16.33
CA LYS A 241 -0.13 -22.78 -17.42
C LYS A 241 -1.42 -22.20 -16.88
N VAL A 242 -1.86 -21.09 -17.46
CA VAL A 242 -3.12 -20.43 -17.14
C VAL A 242 -4.05 -20.51 -18.35
N LEU A 243 -5.27 -20.98 -18.14
CA LEU A 243 -6.31 -21.06 -19.14
C LEU A 243 -7.56 -20.33 -18.66
N VAL A 244 -7.95 -19.27 -19.35
CA VAL A 244 -9.18 -18.51 -19.09
C VAL A 244 -10.21 -18.83 -20.16
N LYS A 245 -11.34 -19.41 -19.77
CA LYS A 245 -12.37 -19.87 -20.72
C LYS A 245 -13.77 -19.89 -20.13
N ASP A 246 -14.75 -19.98 -21.01
CA ASP A 246 -16.10 -20.46 -20.72
C ASP A 246 -16.46 -21.67 -21.61
N LYS A 247 -17.74 -22.04 -21.69
CA LYS A 247 -18.21 -23.13 -22.57
C LYS A 247 -18.09 -22.81 -24.06
N ASN A 248 -18.02 -21.51 -24.42
CA ASN A 248 -18.11 -21.05 -25.81
C ASN A 248 -16.71 -20.83 -26.41
N LYS A 249 -15.75 -20.34 -25.62
CA LYS A 249 -14.42 -20.01 -26.14
C LYS A 249 -13.32 -19.92 -25.06
N ILE A 250 -12.08 -19.90 -25.51
CA ILE A 250 -10.89 -19.57 -24.75
C ILE A 250 -10.63 -18.06 -24.93
N TYR A 251 -10.45 -17.34 -23.82
CA TYR A 251 -10.14 -15.91 -23.81
C TYR A 251 -8.64 -15.66 -23.71
N LYS A 252 -7.94 -16.48 -22.93
CA LYS A 252 -6.49 -16.36 -22.73
C LYS A 252 -5.87 -17.71 -22.36
N GLU A 253 -4.65 -17.94 -22.87
CA GLU A 253 -3.78 -19.06 -22.51
C GLU A 253 -2.34 -18.56 -22.41
N PHE A 254 -1.62 -18.86 -21.31
CA PHE A 254 -0.22 -18.46 -21.10
C PHE A 254 0.46 -19.28 -20.01
#